data_90bf38c5e452f858ab6eb981774c7317
#
_entry.id   90bf38c5e452f858ab6eb981774c7317
#
_cell.length_a   1.000
_cell.length_b   1.000
_cell.length_c   1.000
_cell.angle_alpha   90.00
_cell.angle_beta   90.00
_cell.angle_gamma   90.00
#
_symmetry.space_group_name_H-M   'P 1'
#
loop_
_entity.id
_entity.type
_entity.pdbx_description
1 polymer ?
#
loop_
_entity_poly.entity_id
_entity_poly.type
_entity_poly.pdbx_seq_one_letter_code
_entity_poly.pdbx_strand_id
1 'polypeptide(L)'
;MTGSTPGGTRVPGAEQLPVMPPPSPRLQIMLQTRQQPLYAPTIQIEGSQLAGMTVQGVEQVATQLRQQSAALKQAASTPGEKATIEIVALMFQSILSEERLQPSLRVWFARLQIPVLRIALAEPDFFGSLQHPARKLIDRMGSCALGFGADLTDVSGQALETEIGRVVQVIEQYPESGRKVFQLALDEFQAFLARHLQEDDQTSRLVELVQQVEQKETLAVQYTIELRKLLNDMPVRDGIRDFMFKVWAEVLAVGTVKYGHKHEMMDSFKQAASDLLWAASAKPTRAERAQVIAQLPDLLVRLRKGMALLGMDTPRQDSEIKIISTILAQAFMSRTETIPAAQLAAMTKNLACLEDFLPQGDTGDLDLDQESIEMITGMDASNIVVITHGGATASDAMRAWANELQLGSWFRLDHNNRPAQVQLAWRSDGGQLCLFITVQQHYYLMQTSRIAAYLQAGLLVPAEGESLTVRATRAALEKLDANPERLLS
;
A
#
# COMPACT_ATOMS: atom_id res chain seq x y z
N MET A 1 -7.24 -63.34 -9.57
CA MET A 1 -5.95 -62.86 -9.11
C MET A 1 -6.06 -61.35 -9.03
N THR A 2 -6.69 -60.82 -8.01
CA THR A 2 -6.15 -60.18 -6.80
C THR A 2 -5.05 -59.13 -7.11
N GLY A 3 -5.43 -57.89 -7.18
CA GLY A 3 -4.58 -56.72 -7.17
C GLY A 3 -5.05 -55.74 -6.12
N SER A 4 -4.28 -55.67 -5.01
CA SER A 4 -4.52 -54.85 -3.82
C SER A 4 -4.25 -53.38 -4.12
N THR A 5 -5.14 -52.50 -3.69
CA THR A 5 -4.95 -51.06 -3.54
C THR A 5 -4.23 -50.75 -2.23
N PRO A 6 -3.21 -49.90 -2.20
CA PRO A 6 -2.60 -49.46 -0.94
C PRO A 6 -3.42 -48.32 -0.29
N GLY A 7 -3.60 -48.48 1.02
CA GLY A 7 -4.39 -47.62 1.88
C GLY A 7 -3.87 -46.18 1.98
N GLY A 8 -4.79 -45.24 1.86
CA GLY A 8 -4.60 -43.85 2.21
C GLY A 8 -4.49 -43.67 3.73
N THR A 9 -3.39 -43.12 4.16
CA THR A 9 -3.12 -42.71 5.55
C THR A 9 -4.07 -41.57 5.92
N ARG A 10 -5.03 -41.82 6.80
CA ARG A 10 -5.82 -40.81 7.49
C ARG A 10 -4.91 -39.99 8.39
N VAL A 11 -4.84 -38.68 8.16
CA VAL A 11 -4.28 -37.71 9.09
C VAL A 11 -5.29 -37.53 10.22
N PRO A 12 -4.95 -37.79 11.50
CA PRO A 12 -5.81 -37.53 12.63
C PRO A 12 -5.63 -36.06 13.03
N GLY A 13 -6.74 -35.30 13.20
CA GLY A 13 -6.73 -34.03 13.90
C GLY A 13 -7.28 -32.82 13.15
N ALA A 14 -8.38 -32.97 12.42
CA ALA A 14 -9.27 -31.82 12.21
C ALA A 14 -10.33 -31.92 13.34
N GLU A 15 -10.07 -31.30 14.48
CA GLU A 15 -11.10 -31.02 15.47
C GLU A 15 -12.16 -30.16 14.78
N GLN A 16 -13.31 -30.77 14.51
CA GLN A 16 -14.52 -30.05 14.11
C GLN A 16 -14.90 -29.17 15.29
N LEU A 17 -14.74 -27.86 15.15
CA LEU A 17 -15.29 -26.87 16.07
C LEU A 17 -16.78 -27.21 16.28
N PRO A 18 -17.28 -27.19 17.53
CA PRO A 18 -18.67 -27.53 17.82
C PRO A 18 -19.58 -26.55 17.06
N VAL A 19 -20.40 -27.09 16.16
CA VAL A 19 -21.47 -26.35 15.51
C VAL A 19 -22.42 -25.90 16.60
N MET A 20 -22.43 -24.61 16.93
CA MET A 20 -23.41 -24.07 17.87
C MET A 20 -24.83 -24.23 17.27
N PRO A 21 -25.80 -24.69 18.05
CA PRO A 21 -27.19 -24.75 17.60
C PRO A 21 -27.67 -23.32 17.23
N PRO A 22 -28.56 -23.19 16.25
CA PRO A 22 -29.11 -21.87 15.89
C PRO A 22 -29.74 -21.20 17.13
N PRO A 23 -29.72 -19.84 17.17
CA PRO A 23 -30.28 -19.10 18.32
C PRO A 23 -31.72 -19.52 18.61
N SER A 24 -32.10 -19.55 19.87
CA SER A 24 -33.45 -19.95 20.30
C SER A 24 -34.53 -19.12 19.58
N PRO A 25 -35.67 -19.70 19.21
CA PRO A 25 -36.72 -19.01 18.45
C PRO A 25 -37.18 -17.71 19.06
N ARG A 26 -37.20 -17.64 20.39
CA ARG A 26 -37.59 -16.46 21.16
C ARG A 26 -36.57 -15.33 21.01
N LEU A 27 -35.31 -15.68 21.02
CA LEU A 27 -34.20 -14.74 20.82
C LEU A 27 -34.17 -14.25 19.35
N GLN A 28 -34.39 -15.15 18.37
CA GLN A 28 -34.50 -14.79 16.95
C GLN A 28 -35.63 -13.78 16.70
N ILE A 29 -36.82 -14.01 17.25
CA ILE A 29 -37.95 -13.08 17.15
C ILE A 29 -37.58 -11.72 17.73
N MET A 30 -36.97 -11.67 18.91
CA MET A 30 -36.57 -10.40 19.53
C MET A 30 -35.47 -9.66 18.72
N LEU A 31 -34.52 -10.39 18.14
CA LEU A 31 -33.52 -9.82 17.27
C LEU A 31 -34.11 -9.31 15.94
N GLN A 32 -35.17 -9.96 15.41
CA GLN A 32 -35.87 -9.53 14.20
C GLN A 32 -36.87 -8.36 14.48
N THR A 33 -37.61 -8.41 15.57
CA THR A 33 -38.64 -7.41 15.91
C THR A 33 -38.01 -6.06 16.28
N ARG A 34 -36.75 -6.02 16.72
CA ARG A 34 -36.01 -4.79 17.01
C ARG A 34 -35.21 -4.24 15.84
N GLN A 35 -35.69 -4.45 14.62
CA GLN A 35 -35.20 -3.78 13.41
C GLN A 35 -35.57 -2.28 13.36
N GLN A 36 -36.36 -1.79 14.28
CA GLN A 36 -36.54 -0.34 14.43
C GLN A 36 -35.20 0.25 14.91
N PRO A 37 -34.77 1.34 14.25
CA PRO A 37 -33.56 2.04 14.66
C PRO A 37 -33.58 2.28 16.18
N LEU A 38 -32.43 2.22 16.83
CA LEU A 38 -32.23 2.44 18.28
C LEU A 38 -32.90 3.72 18.81
N TYR A 39 -33.44 4.51 17.94
CA TYR A 39 -34.20 5.71 18.16
C TYR A 39 -35.65 5.52 17.72
N ALA A 40 -36.52 5.02 18.63
CA ALA A 40 -37.94 5.21 18.49
C ALA A 40 -38.24 6.74 18.55
N PRO A 41 -39.34 7.23 18.04
CA PRO A 41 -39.56 8.39 17.18
C PRO A 41 -39.29 9.80 17.76
N THR A 42 -38.38 9.95 18.72
CA THR A 42 -38.06 11.30 19.26
C THR A 42 -36.71 11.84 18.76
N ILE A 43 -35.88 11.06 18.10
CA ILE A 43 -34.63 11.57 17.52
C ILE A 43 -34.40 10.91 16.17
N GLN A 44 -35.06 11.44 15.12
CA GLN A 44 -34.51 11.36 13.76
C GLN A 44 -33.26 12.24 13.76
N ILE A 45 -32.11 11.63 14.11
CA ILE A 45 -30.82 12.29 13.94
C ILE A 45 -30.47 12.16 12.47
N GLU A 46 -30.88 13.11 11.64
CA GLU A 46 -30.25 13.39 10.37
C GLU A 46 -28.75 13.57 10.63
N GLY A 47 -27.89 13.14 9.72
CA GLY A 47 -26.43 13.14 9.90
C GLY A 47 -25.83 14.48 10.38
N SER A 48 -26.54 15.60 10.17
CA SER A 48 -26.18 16.94 10.65
C SER A 48 -26.31 17.14 12.15
N GLN A 49 -27.06 16.29 12.90
CA GLN A 49 -27.27 16.42 14.34
C GLN A 49 -26.26 15.64 15.19
N LEU A 50 -25.53 14.70 14.59
CA LEU A 50 -24.45 13.96 15.27
C LEU A 50 -23.19 14.80 15.46
N ALA A 51 -22.93 15.78 14.60
CA ALA A 51 -21.82 16.71 14.72
C ALA A 51 -21.83 17.58 16.00
N GLY A 52 -22.94 17.60 16.74
CA GLY A 52 -23.09 18.28 18.04
C GLY A 52 -23.25 17.34 19.23
N MET A 53 -22.96 16.03 19.08
CA MET A 53 -23.19 15.06 20.15
C MET A 53 -22.22 15.27 21.31
N THR A 54 -22.80 15.43 22.50
CA THR A 54 -22.06 15.67 23.75
C THR A 54 -21.75 14.34 24.45
N VAL A 55 -20.82 14.37 25.41
CA VAL A 55 -20.50 13.21 26.28
C VAL A 55 -21.76 12.69 27.00
N GLN A 56 -22.69 13.57 27.36
CA GLN A 56 -23.97 13.19 27.97
C GLN A 56 -24.84 12.34 27.01
N GLY A 57 -24.81 12.61 25.71
CA GLY A 57 -25.50 11.79 24.71
C GLY A 57 -24.92 10.38 24.63
N VAL A 58 -23.62 10.23 24.74
CA VAL A 58 -22.96 8.91 24.78
C VAL A 58 -23.38 8.11 26.00
N GLU A 59 -23.50 8.73 27.18
CA GLU A 59 -23.96 8.07 28.41
C GLU A 59 -25.41 7.59 28.31
N GLN A 60 -26.30 8.39 27.67
CA GLN A 60 -27.67 7.96 27.38
C GLN A 60 -27.72 6.72 26.47
N VAL A 61 -26.95 6.74 25.39
CA VAL A 61 -26.82 5.58 24.51
C VAL A 61 -26.28 4.35 25.25
N ALA A 62 -25.26 4.52 26.08
CA ALA A 62 -24.70 3.43 26.89
C ALA A 62 -25.74 2.83 27.84
N THR A 63 -26.60 3.65 28.42
CA THR A 63 -27.68 3.21 29.32
C THR A 63 -28.76 2.43 28.56
N GLN A 64 -29.17 2.92 27.37
CA GLN A 64 -30.11 2.21 26.53
C GLN A 64 -29.59 0.84 26.07
N LEU A 65 -28.32 0.77 25.66
CA LEU A 65 -27.68 -0.48 25.24
C LEU A 65 -27.62 -1.50 26.38
N ARG A 66 -27.36 -1.07 27.63
CA ARG A 66 -27.39 -1.95 28.79
C ARG A 66 -28.79 -2.52 29.01
N GLN A 67 -29.84 -1.69 28.93
CA GLN A 67 -31.22 -2.14 29.07
C GLN A 67 -31.63 -3.13 27.98
N GLN A 68 -31.21 -2.88 26.73
CA GLN A 68 -31.46 -3.79 25.62
C GLN A 68 -30.74 -5.13 25.80
N SER A 69 -29.46 -5.11 26.21
CA SER A 69 -28.69 -6.32 26.47
C SER A 69 -29.31 -7.14 27.58
N ALA A 70 -29.80 -6.52 28.66
CA ALA A 70 -30.49 -7.19 29.74
C ALA A 70 -31.79 -7.87 29.26
N ALA A 71 -32.59 -7.19 28.43
CA ALA A 71 -33.80 -7.77 27.88
C ALA A 71 -33.51 -8.94 26.93
N LEU A 72 -32.47 -8.85 26.08
CA LEU A 72 -32.02 -9.95 25.19
C LEU A 72 -31.53 -11.16 26.02
N LYS A 73 -30.82 -10.89 27.09
CA LYS A 73 -30.31 -11.94 28.00
C LYS A 73 -31.45 -12.70 28.70
N GLN A 74 -32.52 -12.00 29.09
CA GLN A 74 -33.73 -12.64 29.64
C GLN A 74 -34.47 -13.52 28.61
N ALA A 75 -34.36 -13.18 27.31
CA ALA A 75 -34.95 -13.97 26.22
C ALA A 75 -34.09 -15.17 25.81
N ALA A 76 -32.82 -15.17 26.17
CA ALA A 76 -31.87 -16.23 25.86
C ALA A 76 -32.19 -17.50 26.66
N SER A 77 -32.21 -18.64 25.94
CA SER A 77 -32.60 -19.93 26.52
C SER A 77 -31.41 -20.77 27.00
N THR A 78 -30.22 -20.50 26.46
CA THR A 78 -29.02 -21.30 26.75
C THR A 78 -27.96 -20.45 27.48
N PRO A 79 -27.13 -21.08 28.35
CA PRO A 79 -26.01 -20.41 29.00
C PRO A 79 -25.01 -19.79 27.96
N GLY A 80 -24.80 -20.47 26.82
CA GLY A 80 -23.94 -20.00 25.75
C GLY A 80 -24.45 -18.70 25.10
N GLU A 81 -25.77 -18.63 24.81
CA GLU A 81 -26.40 -17.40 24.32
C GLU A 81 -26.24 -16.23 25.30
N LYS A 82 -26.48 -16.49 26.61
CA LYS A 82 -26.32 -15.47 27.65
C LYS A 82 -24.87 -14.97 27.72
N ALA A 83 -23.89 -15.87 27.66
CA ALA A 83 -22.47 -15.53 27.67
C ALA A 83 -22.09 -14.68 26.44
N THR A 84 -22.54 -15.08 25.26
CA THR A 84 -22.29 -14.33 24.01
C THR A 84 -22.88 -12.92 24.07
N ILE A 85 -24.13 -12.78 24.54
CA ILE A 85 -24.78 -11.47 24.71
C ILE A 85 -23.98 -10.59 25.68
N GLU A 86 -23.55 -11.14 26.81
CA GLU A 86 -22.81 -10.40 27.83
C GLU A 86 -21.42 -9.98 27.32
N ILE A 87 -20.69 -10.86 26.62
CA ILE A 87 -19.36 -10.54 26.06
C ILE A 87 -19.49 -9.42 25.03
N VAL A 88 -20.45 -9.52 24.10
CA VAL A 88 -20.68 -8.47 23.09
C VAL A 88 -21.09 -7.15 23.74
N ALA A 89 -21.98 -7.21 24.73
CA ALA A 89 -22.41 -6.00 25.44
C ALA A 89 -21.24 -5.30 26.15
N LEU A 90 -20.39 -6.04 26.84
CA LEU A 90 -19.21 -5.51 27.52
C LEU A 90 -18.16 -4.98 26.56
N MET A 91 -17.98 -5.67 25.41
CA MET A 91 -17.08 -5.22 24.33
C MET A 91 -17.53 -3.85 23.80
N PHE A 92 -18.81 -3.67 23.48
CA PHE A 92 -19.32 -2.39 23.01
C PHE A 92 -19.35 -1.31 24.09
N GLN A 93 -19.55 -1.66 25.37
CA GLN A 93 -19.35 -0.72 26.46
C GLN A 93 -17.91 -0.23 26.57
N SER A 94 -16.93 -1.10 26.33
CA SER A 94 -15.53 -0.70 26.29
C SER A 94 -15.24 0.25 25.12
N ILE A 95 -15.82 0.00 23.93
CA ILE A 95 -15.70 0.90 22.77
C ILE A 95 -16.32 2.26 23.05
N LEU A 96 -17.53 2.29 23.67
CA LEU A 96 -18.20 3.53 24.07
C LEU A 96 -17.40 4.34 25.09
N SER A 97 -16.63 3.70 25.95
CA SER A 97 -15.77 4.35 26.95
C SER A 97 -14.40 4.78 26.41
N GLU A 98 -14.08 4.54 25.13
CA GLU A 98 -12.82 4.94 24.52
C GLU A 98 -12.78 6.46 24.31
N GLU A 99 -12.11 7.17 25.21
CA GLU A 99 -12.05 8.64 25.21
C GLU A 99 -11.35 9.24 24.01
N ARG A 100 -10.46 8.48 23.36
CA ARG A 100 -9.75 8.93 22.15
C ARG A 100 -10.66 8.95 20.91
N LEU A 101 -11.81 8.26 20.95
CA LEU A 101 -12.82 8.34 19.90
C LEU A 101 -13.76 9.52 20.19
N GLN A 102 -14.10 10.28 19.17
CA GLN A 102 -15.10 11.35 19.27
C GLN A 102 -16.48 10.81 19.71
N PRO A 103 -17.28 11.60 20.41
CA PRO A 103 -18.60 11.18 20.88
C PRO A 103 -19.54 10.70 19.77
N SER A 104 -19.55 11.37 18.62
CA SER A 104 -20.35 10.98 17.44
C SER A 104 -19.96 9.62 16.90
N LEU A 105 -18.66 9.35 16.77
CA LEU A 105 -18.15 8.05 16.31
C LEU A 105 -18.46 6.94 17.30
N ARG A 106 -18.35 7.18 18.61
CA ARG A 106 -18.75 6.20 19.64
C ARG A 106 -20.21 5.77 19.47
N VAL A 107 -21.09 6.69 19.13
CA VAL A 107 -22.51 6.39 18.86
C VAL A 107 -22.67 5.55 17.58
N TRP A 108 -21.94 5.87 16.52
CA TRP A 108 -21.95 5.06 15.31
C TRP A 108 -21.49 3.61 15.58
N PHE A 109 -20.40 3.44 16.33
CA PHE A 109 -19.95 2.10 16.75
C PHE A 109 -21.00 1.38 17.61
N ALA A 110 -21.64 2.07 18.54
CA ALA A 110 -22.67 1.52 19.40
C ALA A 110 -23.83 0.87 18.63
N ARG A 111 -24.20 1.43 17.48
CA ARG A 111 -25.25 0.89 16.61
C ARG A 111 -24.89 -0.46 16.01
N LEU A 112 -23.61 -0.79 15.88
CA LEU A 112 -23.15 -2.10 15.41
C LEU A 112 -23.36 -3.22 16.44
N GLN A 113 -23.70 -2.93 17.70
CA GLN A 113 -23.85 -3.96 18.73
C GLN A 113 -24.83 -5.06 18.34
N ILE A 114 -26.02 -4.72 17.84
CA ILE A 114 -27.05 -5.72 17.47
C ILE A 114 -26.65 -6.49 16.23
N PRO A 115 -26.19 -5.86 15.11
CA PRO A 115 -25.64 -6.60 13.97
C PRO A 115 -24.52 -7.57 14.34
N VAL A 116 -23.58 -7.12 15.18
CA VAL A 116 -22.46 -7.97 15.62
C VAL A 116 -22.94 -9.09 16.55
N LEU A 117 -23.90 -8.83 17.43
CA LEU A 117 -24.48 -9.87 18.27
C LEU A 117 -25.14 -10.98 17.45
N ARG A 118 -25.85 -10.65 16.38
CA ARG A 118 -26.43 -11.65 15.46
C ARG A 118 -25.38 -12.57 14.88
N ILE A 119 -24.26 -11.98 14.42
CA ILE A 119 -23.15 -12.76 13.87
C ILE A 119 -22.49 -13.59 14.94
N ALA A 120 -22.19 -13.02 16.11
CA ALA A 120 -21.55 -13.73 17.21
C ALA A 120 -22.37 -14.93 17.70
N LEU A 121 -23.71 -14.87 17.61
CA LEU A 121 -24.60 -15.97 17.91
C LEU A 121 -24.70 -17.01 16.78
N ALA A 122 -24.52 -16.61 15.53
CA ALA A 122 -24.62 -17.48 14.37
C ALA A 122 -23.27 -18.13 13.99
N GLU A 123 -22.17 -17.44 14.23
CA GLU A 123 -20.83 -17.82 13.80
C GLU A 123 -19.86 -17.86 15.00
N PRO A 124 -19.50 -19.06 15.51
CA PRO A 124 -18.54 -19.22 16.61
C PRO A 124 -17.17 -18.60 16.33
N ASP A 125 -16.78 -18.55 15.06
CA ASP A 125 -15.51 -17.99 14.59
C ASP A 125 -15.37 -16.48 14.87
N PHE A 126 -16.45 -15.79 15.19
CA PHE A 126 -16.40 -14.36 15.48
C PHE A 126 -15.40 -14.03 16.61
N PHE A 127 -15.39 -14.81 17.68
CA PHE A 127 -14.44 -14.61 18.79
C PHE A 127 -13.10 -15.32 18.57
N GLY A 128 -13.09 -16.42 17.82
CA GLY A 128 -11.91 -17.26 17.59
C GLY A 128 -10.96 -16.73 16.52
N SER A 129 -11.45 -15.90 15.57
CA SER A 129 -10.67 -15.42 14.45
C SER A 129 -10.59 -13.90 14.39
N LEU A 130 -9.37 -13.36 14.43
CA LEU A 130 -9.12 -11.93 14.16
C LEU A 130 -9.40 -11.57 12.69
N GLN A 131 -9.47 -12.57 11.81
CA GLN A 131 -9.72 -12.38 10.38
C GLN A 131 -11.22 -12.28 10.05
N HIS A 132 -12.11 -12.34 11.05
CA HIS A 132 -13.54 -12.23 10.83
C HIS A 132 -13.90 -10.84 10.25
N PRO A 133 -14.66 -10.71 9.14
CA PRO A 133 -14.94 -9.43 8.49
C PRO A 133 -15.53 -8.35 9.39
N ALA A 134 -16.43 -8.73 10.31
CA ALA A 134 -17.01 -7.78 11.26
C ALA A 134 -15.97 -7.21 12.22
N ARG A 135 -15.02 -8.02 12.70
CA ARG A 135 -13.92 -7.54 13.55
C ARG A 135 -12.98 -6.63 12.75
N LYS A 136 -12.58 -7.08 11.55
CA LYS A 136 -11.73 -6.29 10.66
C LYS A 136 -12.33 -4.92 10.34
N LEU A 137 -13.63 -4.87 10.07
CA LEU A 137 -14.31 -3.62 9.77
C LEU A 137 -14.28 -2.67 10.98
N ILE A 138 -14.66 -3.16 12.18
CA ILE A 138 -14.65 -2.34 13.41
C ILE A 138 -13.23 -1.86 13.71
N ASP A 139 -12.23 -2.76 13.62
CA ASP A 139 -10.83 -2.41 13.86
C ASP A 139 -10.34 -1.40 12.84
N ARG A 140 -10.74 -1.56 11.57
CA ARG A 140 -10.36 -0.65 10.50
C ARG A 140 -10.93 0.75 10.65
N MET A 141 -12.23 0.84 10.91
CA MET A 141 -12.89 2.13 11.21
C MET A 141 -12.29 2.76 12.47
N GLY A 142 -12.03 1.95 13.51
CA GLY A 142 -11.42 2.40 14.75
C GLY A 142 -10.02 2.96 14.57
N SER A 143 -9.14 2.26 13.85
CA SER A 143 -7.76 2.68 13.63
C SER A 143 -7.68 3.99 12.84
N CYS A 144 -8.56 4.19 11.85
CA CYS A 144 -8.63 5.45 11.12
C CYS A 144 -9.12 6.59 12.03
N ALA A 145 -10.16 6.34 12.82
CA ALA A 145 -10.78 7.35 13.68
C ALA A 145 -9.90 7.80 14.85
N LEU A 146 -9.14 6.88 15.46
CA LEU A 146 -8.30 7.18 16.62
C LEU A 146 -7.08 8.05 16.30
N GLY A 147 -6.66 8.09 15.03
CA GLY A 147 -5.51 8.89 14.60
C GLY A 147 -5.80 10.39 14.43
N PHE A 148 -7.08 10.79 14.26
CA PHE A 148 -7.44 12.20 14.11
C PHE A 148 -7.45 13.00 15.44
N GLY A 149 -7.30 12.34 16.60
CA GLY A 149 -7.36 13.02 17.89
C GLY A 149 -8.76 13.54 18.22
N ALA A 150 -8.83 14.56 19.09
CA ALA A 150 -10.12 15.10 19.57
C ALA A 150 -10.84 16.04 18.56
N ASP A 151 -10.15 16.49 17.51
CA ASP A 151 -10.67 17.52 16.59
C ASP A 151 -10.83 16.94 15.15
N LEU A 152 -12.01 16.36 14.86
CA LEU A 152 -12.48 16.11 13.48
C LEU A 152 -13.15 17.36 12.87
N THR A 153 -12.68 18.55 13.22
CA THR A 153 -13.29 19.79 12.71
C THR A 153 -12.87 20.11 11.29
N ASP A 154 -11.87 19.41 10.77
CA ASP A 154 -11.45 19.53 9.38
C ASP A 154 -12.36 18.74 8.42
N VAL A 155 -12.29 19.07 7.14
CA VAL A 155 -13.11 18.46 6.07
C VAL A 155 -12.88 16.95 5.98
N SER A 156 -11.64 16.50 6.18
CA SER A 156 -11.26 15.07 6.12
C SER A 156 -11.89 14.26 7.23
N GLY A 157 -11.93 14.79 8.46
CA GLY A 157 -12.57 14.13 9.57
C GLY A 157 -14.08 14.00 9.42
N GLN A 158 -14.74 15.05 8.88
CA GLN A 158 -16.17 15.01 8.60
C GLN A 158 -16.53 14.00 7.50
N ALA A 159 -15.71 13.87 6.46
CA ALA A 159 -15.92 12.90 5.41
C ALA A 159 -15.78 11.46 5.95
N LEU A 160 -14.79 11.19 6.80
CA LEU A 160 -14.61 9.90 7.47
C LEU A 160 -15.82 9.56 8.36
N GLU A 161 -16.31 10.51 9.17
CA GLU A 161 -17.49 10.31 10.01
C GLU A 161 -18.74 9.99 9.18
N THR A 162 -18.95 10.71 8.08
CA THR A 162 -20.07 10.49 7.15
C THR A 162 -20.01 9.09 6.56
N GLU A 163 -18.83 8.63 6.13
CA GLU A 163 -18.66 7.31 5.55
C GLU A 163 -18.85 6.19 6.59
N ILE A 164 -18.33 6.36 7.82
CA ILE A 164 -18.60 5.43 8.92
C ILE A 164 -20.10 5.33 9.17
N GLY A 165 -20.80 6.45 9.19
CA GLY A 165 -22.26 6.49 9.32
C GLY A 165 -22.97 5.72 8.20
N ARG A 166 -22.56 5.93 6.94
CA ARG A 166 -23.09 5.22 5.78
C ARG A 166 -22.89 3.70 5.89
N VAL A 167 -21.67 3.28 6.24
CA VAL A 167 -21.32 1.86 6.42
C VAL A 167 -22.20 1.21 7.50
N VAL A 168 -22.37 1.87 8.65
CA VAL A 168 -23.22 1.37 9.74
C VAL A 168 -24.68 1.25 9.28
N GLN A 169 -25.20 2.25 8.57
CA GLN A 169 -26.57 2.22 8.04
C GLN A 169 -26.78 1.07 7.05
N VAL A 170 -25.83 0.82 6.15
CA VAL A 170 -25.88 -0.32 5.22
C VAL A 170 -25.96 -1.65 5.98
N ILE A 171 -25.15 -1.83 6.99
CA ILE A 171 -25.18 -3.06 7.81
C ILE A 171 -26.51 -3.23 8.52
N GLU A 172 -27.10 -2.16 9.03
CA GLU A 172 -28.43 -2.20 9.68
C GLU A 172 -29.57 -2.52 8.71
N GLN A 173 -29.48 -2.06 7.44
CA GLN A 173 -30.50 -2.31 6.42
C GLN A 173 -30.53 -3.77 5.93
N TYR A 174 -29.41 -4.50 6.03
CA TYR A 174 -29.30 -5.89 5.54
C TYR A 174 -29.00 -6.90 6.66
N PRO A 175 -29.87 -7.04 7.66
CA PRO A 175 -29.62 -7.83 8.85
C PRO A 175 -29.50 -9.35 8.59
N GLU A 176 -30.07 -9.84 7.48
CA GLU A 176 -30.07 -11.28 7.15
C GLU A 176 -28.80 -11.71 6.38
N SER A 177 -28.04 -10.75 5.87
CA SER A 177 -26.86 -11.02 5.04
C SER A 177 -25.64 -11.49 5.83
N GLY A 178 -25.66 -11.39 7.17
CA GLY A 178 -24.63 -11.92 8.08
C GLY A 178 -23.21 -11.46 7.69
N ARG A 179 -22.30 -12.43 7.61
CA ARG A 179 -20.88 -12.21 7.27
C ARG A 179 -20.66 -11.46 5.94
N LYS A 180 -21.55 -11.69 4.94
CA LYS A 180 -21.37 -11.10 3.59
C LYS A 180 -21.51 -9.59 3.58
N VAL A 181 -22.47 -9.02 4.35
CA VAL A 181 -22.64 -7.57 4.39
C VAL A 181 -21.44 -6.90 5.07
N PHE A 182 -20.86 -7.53 6.09
CA PHE A 182 -19.66 -6.98 6.72
C PHE A 182 -18.44 -7.06 5.81
N GLN A 183 -18.30 -8.13 4.99
CA GLN A 183 -17.23 -8.20 4.00
C GLN A 183 -17.38 -7.11 2.95
N LEU A 184 -18.57 -6.94 2.37
CA LEU A 184 -18.85 -5.90 1.39
C LEU A 184 -18.59 -4.51 1.97
N ALA A 185 -19.07 -4.25 3.18
CA ALA A 185 -18.86 -2.99 3.88
C ALA A 185 -17.37 -2.71 4.16
N LEU A 186 -16.60 -3.74 4.48
CA LEU A 186 -15.15 -3.63 4.65
C LEU A 186 -14.46 -3.26 3.34
N ASP A 187 -14.81 -3.95 2.24
CA ASP A 187 -14.22 -3.71 0.92
C ASP A 187 -14.56 -2.29 0.42
N GLU A 188 -15.82 -1.85 0.60
CA GLU A 188 -16.25 -0.49 0.25
C GLU A 188 -15.55 0.57 1.10
N PHE A 189 -15.41 0.35 2.42
CA PHE A 189 -14.71 1.28 3.30
C PHE A 189 -13.23 1.40 2.96
N GLN A 190 -12.57 0.30 2.62
CA GLN A 190 -11.18 0.32 2.15
C GLN A 190 -11.04 1.08 0.82
N ALA A 191 -11.96 0.87 -0.12
CA ALA A 191 -11.98 1.61 -1.39
C ALA A 191 -12.26 3.12 -1.18
N PHE A 192 -13.10 3.48 -0.22
CA PHE A 192 -13.31 4.87 0.18
C PHE A 192 -12.01 5.48 0.73
N LEU A 193 -11.34 4.80 1.66
CA LEU A 193 -10.09 5.30 2.24
C LEU A 193 -9.01 5.51 1.18
N ALA A 194 -8.84 4.57 0.26
CA ALA A 194 -7.86 4.68 -0.82
C ALA A 194 -8.10 5.91 -1.71
N ARG A 195 -9.36 6.28 -1.94
CA ARG A 195 -9.72 7.48 -2.70
C ARG A 195 -9.59 8.74 -1.85
N HIS A 196 -10.17 8.73 -0.66
CA HIS A 196 -10.24 9.91 0.22
C HIS A 196 -8.86 10.42 0.64
N LEU A 197 -7.92 9.51 0.91
CA LEU A 197 -6.53 9.88 1.24
C LEU A 197 -5.77 10.50 0.06
N GLN A 198 -6.29 10.37 -1.16
CA GLN A 198 -5.73 10.91 -2.39
C GLN A 198 -6.56 12.06 -3.00
N GLU A 199 -7.68 12.45 -2.39
CA GLU A 199 -8.57 13.52 -2.91
C GLU A 199 -7.97 14.91 -2.80
N ASP A 200 -6.98 15.12 -1.93
CA ASP A 200 -6.26 16.38 -1.87
C ASP A 200 -5.37 16.55 -3.11
N ASP A 201 -5.52 17.68 -3.80
CA ASP A 201 -4.80 18.00 -5.04
C ASP A 201 -3.27 17.86 -4.89
N GLN A 202 -2.73 18.19 -3.72
CA GLN A 202 -1.30 18.06 -3.45
C GLN A 202 -0.90 16.59 -3.30
N THR A 203 -1.68 15.81 -2.54
CA THR A 203 -1.44 14.38 -2.34
C THR A 203 -1.57 13.62 -3.66
N SER A 204 -2.59 13.92 -4.47
CA SER A 204 -2.80 13.29 -5.78
C SER A 204 -1.64 13.54 -6.74
N ARG A 205 -1.22 14.80 -6.88
CA ARG A 205 -0.05 15.16 -7.69
C ARG A 205 1.22 14.48 -7.22
N LEU A 206 1.39 14.38 -5.90
CA LEU A 206 2.54 13.74 -5.30
C LEU A 206 2.56 12.23 -5.57
N VAL A 207 1.42 11.58 -5.49
CA VAL A 207 1.26 10.15 -5.82
C VAL A 207 1.61 9.90 -7.29
N GLU A 208 1.05 10.69 -8.21
CA GLU A 208 1.37 10.59 -9.65
C GLU A 208 2.87 10.73 -9.89
N LEU A 209 3.48 11.68 -9.19
CA LEU A 209 4.89 11.97 -9.26
C LEU A 209 5.74 10.78 -8.78
N VAL A 210 5.43 10.26 -7.59
CA VAL A 210 6.14 9.13 -7.00
C VAL A 210 5.99 7.88 -7.88
N GLN A 211 4.83 7.67 -8.51
CA GLN A 211 4.62 6.60 -9.48
C GLN A 211 5.52 6.76 -10.72
N GLN A 212 5.68 7.98 -11.24
CA GLN A 212 6.59 8.24 -12.36
C GLN A 212 8.05 7.97 -12.00
N VAL A 213 8.47 8.34 -10.78
CA VAL A 213 9.82 8.06 -10.26
C VAL A 213 10.04 6.56 -10.11
N GLU A 214 9.10 5.83 -9.48
CA GLU A 214 9.16 4.37 -9.35
C GLU A 214 9.24 3.69 -10.73
N GLN A 215 8.42 4.12 -11.66
CA GLN A 215 8.42 3.59 -13.02
C GLN A 215 9.76 3.85 -13.72
N LYS A 216 10.32 5.06 -13.58
CA LYS A 216 11.64 5.43 -14.14
C LYS A 216 12.74 4.55 -13.58
N GLU A 217 12.82 4.42 -12.25
CA GLU A 217 13.87 3.62 -11.61
C GLU A 217 13.74 2.12 -11.98
N THR A 218 12.52 1.59 -11.94
CA THR A 218 12.25 0.21 -12.37
C THR A 218 12.70 -0.02 -13.82
N LEU A 219 12.35 0.87 -14.73
CA LEU A 219 12.77 0.79 -16.14
C LEU A 219 14.29 0.93 -16.29
N ALA A 220 14.95 1.80 -15.54
CA ALA A 220 16.40 1.98 -15.61
C ALA A 220 17.15 0.68 -15.23
N VAL A 221 16.71 0.02 -14.15
CA VAL A 221 17.25 -1.28 -13.75
C VAL A 221 16.98 -2.34 -14.82
N GLN A 222 15.76 -2.43 -15.33
CA GLN A 222 15.38 -3.40 -16.34
C GLN A 222 16.16 -3.19 -17.65
N TYR A 223 16.26 -1.95 -18.13
CA TYR A 223 17.08 -1.63 -19.31
C TYR A 223 18.56 -1.95 -19.10
N THR A 224 19.08 -1.70 -17.90
CA THR A 224 20.48 -2.06 -17.56
C THR A 224 20.69 -3.58 -17.63
N ILE A 225 19.75 -4.37 -17.09
CA ILE A 225 19.82 -5.86 -17.15
C ILE A 225 19.80 -6.32 -18.60
N GLU A 226 18.87 -5.84 -19.42
CA GLU A 226 18.77 -6.26 -20.82
C GLU A 226 19.96 -5.79 -21.65
N LEU A 227 20.44 -4.56 -21.47
CA LEU A 227 21.66 -4.08 -22.13
C LEU A 227 22.90 -4.91 -21.72
N ARG A 228 23.00 -5.34 -20.45
CA ARG A 228 24.06 -6.25 -20.02
C ARG A 228 23.98 -7.59 -20.74
N LYS A 229 22.78 -8.19 -20.85
CA LYS A 229 22.58 -9.45 -21.59
C LYS A 229 22.97 -9.28 -23.05
N LEU A 230 22.55 -8.21 -23.69
CA LEU A 230 22.85 -7.93 -25.11
C LEU A 230 24.34 -7.72 -25.37
N LEU A 231 25.07 -7.11 -24.41
CA LEU A 231 26.48 -6.78 -24.58
C LEU A 231 27.44 -7.79 -23.94
N ASN A 232 26.94 -8.84 -23.27
CA ASN A 232 27.76 -9.80 -22.54
C ASN A 232 28.78 -10.50 -23.45
N ASP A 233 28.35 -10.97 -24.62
CA ASP A 233 29.15 -11.75 -25.56
C ASP A 233 29.72 -10.89 -26.70
N MET A 234 29.65 -9.57 -26.57
CA MET A 234 30.13 -8.64 -27.59
C MET A 234 31.52 -8.07 -27.20
N PRO A 235 32.46 -7.96 -28.13
CA PRO A 235 33.76 -7.36 -27.85
C PRO A 235 33.70 -5.81 -27.83
N VAL A 236 32.90 -5.27 -26.89
CA VAL A 236 32.72 -3.82 -26.68
C VAL A 236 33.66 -3.37 -25.56
N ARG A 237 34.32 -2.24 -25.74
CA ARG A 237 35.22 -1.63 -24.73
C ARG A 237 34.44 -1.20 -23.48
N ASP A 238 35.09 -1.31 -22.33
CA ASP A 238 34.50 -1.02 -21.02
C ASP A 238 33.91 0.40 -20.93
N GLY A 239 34.58 1.40 -21.48
CA GLY A 239 34.03 2.78 -21.46
C GLY A 239 32.71 2.94 -22.22
N ILE A 240 32.49 2.17 -23.30
CA ILE A 240 31.18 2.15 -23.98
C ILE A 240 30.15 1.35 -23.17
N ARG A 241 30.58 0.22 -22.57
CA ARG A 241 29.70 -0.57 -21.68
C ARG A 241 29.23 0.26 -20.50
N ASP A 242 30.15 0.94 -19.84
CA ASP A 242 29.85 1.81 -18.70
C ASP A 242 28.88 2.94 -19.08
N PHE A 243 29.12 3.59 -20.21
CA PHE A 243 28.18 4.60 -20.74
C PHE A 243 26.79 4.02 -21.00
N MET A 244 26.71 2.85 -21.63
CA MET A 244 25.44 2.19 -21.94
C MET A 244 24.67 1.80 -20.68
N PHE A 245 25.37 1.33 -19.65
CA PHE A 245 24.74 0.83 -18.43
C PHE A 245 24.42 1.93 -17.42
N LYS A 246 25.26 2.96 -17.30
CA LYS A 246 25.13 4.02 -16.28
C LYS A 246 24.41 5.25 -16.78
N VAL A 247 24.50 5.54 -18.06
CA VAL A 247 23.93 6.76 -18.65
C VAL A 247 22.80 6.43 -19.60
N TRP A 248 23.04 5.53 -20.57
CA TRP A 248 22.07 5.33 -21.64
C TRP A 248 20.84 4.55 -21.21
N ALA A 249 20.97 3.60 -20.27
CA ALA A 249 19.84 2.93 -19.66
C ALA A 249 18.88 3.92 -19.00
N GLU A 250 19.40 4.92 -18.29
CA GLU A 250 18.59 5.98 -17.67
C GLU A 250 17.94 6.90 -18.72
N VAL A 251 18.67 7.23 -19.82
CA VAL A 251 18.09 7.98 -20.94
C VAL A 251 16.88 7.26 -21.52
N LEU A 252 16.99 5.95 -21.72
CA LEU A 252 15.88 5.13 -22.20
C LEU A 252 14.72 5.08 -21.19
N ALA A 253 15.01 4.97 -19.90
CA ALA A 253 13.99 4.94 -18.84
C ALA A 253 13.22 6.28 -18.76
N VAL A 254 13.93 7.40 -18.62
CA VAL A 254 13.32 8.74 -18.55
C VAL A 254 12.58 9.05 -19.86
N GLY A 255 13.16 8.68 -21.00
CA GLY A 255 12.53 8.86 -22.31
C GLY A 255 11.20 8.09 -22.40
N THR A 256 11.17 6.85 -21.90
CA THR A 256 9.97 6.02 -21.88
C THR A 256 8.87 6.61 -21.00
N VAL A 257 9.20 7.06 -19.80
CA VAL A 257 8.24 7.69 -18.88
C VAL A 257 7.70 9.00 -19.47
N LYS A 258 8.58 9.80 -20.09
CA LYS A 258 8.22 11.13 -20.59
C LYS A 258 7.47 11.12 -21.92
N TYR A 259 7.86 10.24 -22.84
CA TYR A 259 7.35 10.23 -24.21
C TYR A 259 6.51 8.99 -24.55
N GLY A 260 6.66 7.92 -23.80
CA GLY A 260 6.07 6.61 -24.12
C GLY A 260 6.91 5.79 -25.09
N HIS A 261 6.75 4.47 -25.07
CA HIS A 261 7.56 3.50 -25.83
C HIS A 261 7.57 3.70 -27.35
N LYS A 262 6.45 4.18 -27.91
CA LYS A 262 6.24 4.28 -29.38
C LYS A 262 6.51 5.68 -29.95
N HIS A 263 7.17 6.52 -29.22
CA HIS A 263 7.43 7.89 -29.65
C HIS A 263 8.71 7.96 -30.49
N GLU A 264 8.74 8.80 -31.53
CA GLU A 264 9.90 8.99 -32.42
C GLU A 264 11.21 9.30 -31.67
N MET A 265 11.13 10.00 -30.54
CA MET A 265 12.29 10.25 -29.69
C MET A 265 12.89 8.99 -29.12
N MET A 266 12.06 8.02 -28.72
CA MET A 266 12.53 6.72 -28.23
C MET A 266 13.22 5.92 -29.33
N ASP A 267 12.64 5.91 -30.53
CA ASP A 267 13.28 5.28 -31.70
C ASP A 267 14.64 5.92 -32.00
N SER A 268 14.72 7.26 -31.90
CA SER A 268 15.98 8.01 -32.08
C SER A 268 17.02 7.63 -31.00
N PHE A 269 16.63 7.45 -29.73
CA PHE A 269 17.57 7.05 -28.67
C PHE A 269 18.00 5.59 -28.81
N LYS A 270 17.12 4.68 -29.18
CA LYS A 270 17.46 3.28 -29.48
C LYS A 270 18.40 3.17 -30.67
N GLN A 271 18.13 3.96 -31.71
CA GLN A 271 18.99 4.03 -32.89
C GLN A 271 20.38 4.62 -32.55
N ALA A 272 20.45 5.63 -31.68
CA ALA A 272 21.71 6.19 -31.22
C ALA A 272 22.55 5.16 -30.46
N ALA A 273 21.93 4.30 -29.64
CA ALA A 273 22.61 3.17 -28.99
C ALA A 273 23.22 2.20 -30.01
N SER A 274 22.44 1.80 -31.01
CA SER A 274 22.88 0.92 -32.08
C SER A 274 24.03 1.53 -32.89
N ASP A 275 23.89 2.79 -33.28
CA ASP A 275 24.90 3.53 -34.07
C ASP A 275 26.20 3.70 -33.26
N LEU A 276 26.11 3.96 -31.95
CA LEU A 276 27.27 4.05 -31.06
C LEU A 276 28.04 2.72 -31.01
N LEU A 277 27.35 1.61 -30.84
CA LEU A 277 27.95 0.29 -30.78
C LEU A 277 28.56 -0.10 -32.14
N TRP A 278 27.86 0.21 -33.23
CA TRP A 278 28.42 0.02 -34.56
C TRP A 278 29.69 0.89 -34.76
N ALA A 279 29.66 2.18 -34.40
CA ALA A 279 30.82 3.06 -34.56
C ALA A 279 32.03 2.64 -33.70
N ALA A 280 31.78 2.00 -32.51
CA ALA A 280 32.81 1.51 -31.61
C ALA A 280 33.49 0.20 -32.06
N SER A 281 32.92 -0.51 -33.04
CA SER A 281 33.55 -1.68 -33.67
C SER A 281 34.66 -1.26 -34.63
N ALA A 282 35.67 -2.10 -34.82
CA ALA A 282 36.77 -1.88 -35.78
C ALA A 282 36.25 -1.63 -37.20
N LYS A 283 36.91 -0.69 -37.92
CA LYS A 283 36.55 -0.29 -39.26
C LYS A 283 37.69 -0.64 -40.25
N PRO A 284 37.76 -1.87 -40.72
CA PRO A 284 38.85 -2.29 -41.62
C PRO A 284 38.76 -1.63 -42.97
N THR A 285 37.56 -1.36 -43.49
CA THR A 285 37.38 -0.82 -44.85
C THR A 285 37.34 0.70 -44.91
N ARG A 286 37.76 1.28 -46.03
CA ARG A 286 37.70 2.70 -46.28
C ARG A 286 36.25 3.25 -46.34
N ALA A 287 35.33 2.43 -46.85
CA ALA A 287 33.91 2.73 -46.93
C ALA A 287 33.27 2.91 -45.58
N GLU A 288 33.51 1.93 -44.65
CA GLU A 288 33.00 2.00 -43.29
C GLU A 288 33.55 3.21 -42.54
N ARG A 289 34.83 3.54 -42.70
CA ARG A 289 35.42 4.76 -42.10
C ARG A 289 34.78 6.05 -42.62
N ALA A 290 34.49 6.13 -43.91
CA ALA A 290 33.79 7.26 -44.48
C ALA A 290 32.37 7.39 -43.91
N GLN A 291 31.70 6.26 -43.76
CA GLN A 291 30.35 6.23 -43.14
C GLN A 291 30.35 6.70 -41.72
N VAL A 292 31.31 6.26 -40.88
CA VAL A 292 31.43 6.74 -39.47
C VAL A 292 31.63 8.26 -39.47
N ILE A 293 32.52 8.80 -40.30
CA ILE A 293 32.77 10.25 -40.37
C ILE A 293 31.49 11.01 -40.72
N ALA A 294 30.70 10.50 -41.66
CA ALA A 294 29.47 11.12 -42.10
C ALA A 294 28.36 11.10 -41.02
N GLN A 295 28.27 10.01 -40.24
CA GLN A 295 27.22 9.81 -39.21
C GLN A 295 27.58 10.35 -37.81
N LEU A 296 28.88 10.58 -37.55
CA LEU A 296 29.35 10.98 -36.23
C LEU A 296 28.74 12.26 -35.70
N PRO A 297 28.58 13.36 -36.47
CA PRO A 297 27.97 14.58 -35.98
C PRO A 297 26.55 14.35 -35.48
N ASP A 298 25.72 13.63 -36.26
CA ASP A 298 24.33 13.36 -35.91
C ASP A 298 24.23 12.42 -34.66
N LEU A 299 25.12 11.46 -34.57
CA LEU A 299 25.22 10.60 -33.40
C LEU A 299 25.53 11.40 -32.11
N LEU A 300 26.54 12.28 -32.18
CA LEU A 300 26.89 13.12 -31.02
C LEU A 300 25.77 14.06 -30.62
N VAL A 301 25.01 14.61 -31.57
CA VAL A 301 23.83 15.42 -31.25
C VAL A 301 22.77 14.63 -30.55
N ARG A 302 22.49 13.40 -31.01
CA ARG A 302 21.50 12.51 -30.37
C ARG A 302 21.96 12.08 -28.97
N LEU A 303 23.23 11.78 -28.78
CA LEU A 303 23.80 11.44 -27.46
C LEU A 303 23.69 12.61 -26.48
N ARG A 304 24.04 13.84 -26.91
CA ARG A 304 23.89 15.04 -26.08
C ARG A 304 22.42 15.30 -25.74
N LYS A 305 21.51 15.09 -26.68
CA LYS A 305 20.08 15.27 -26.47
C LYS A 305 19.55 14.28 -25.42
N GLY A 306 20.03 13.02 -25.45
CA GLY A 306 19.73 12.02 -24.42
C GLY A 306 20.28 12.43 -23.05
N MET A 307 21.54 12.82 -22.96
CA MET A 307 22.17 13.27 -21.71
C MET A 307 21.51 14.55 -21.16
N ALA A 308 21.08 15.47 -22.02
CA ALA A 308 20.33 16.65 -21.60
C ALA A 308 18.96 16.30 -21.02
N LEU A 309 18.32 15.20 -21.47
CA LEU A 309 17.06 14.70 -20.89
C LEU A 309 17.23 14.27 -19.43
N LEU A 310 18.43 13.80 -19.05
CA LEU A 310 18.80 13.49 -17.66
C LEU A 310 19.21 14.71 -16.83
N GLY A 311 19.10 15.93 -17.37
CA GLY A 311 19.55 17.14 -16.67
C GLY A 311 21.06 17.28 -16.55
N MET A 312 21.86 16.44 -17.24
CA MET A 312 23.32 16.52 -17.15
C MET A 312 23.83 17.87 -17.69
N ASP A 313 24.66 18.51 -16.89
CA ASP A 313 25.30 19.76 -17.28
C ASP A 313 26.31 19.60 -18.44
N THR A 314 26.62 20.68 -19.13
CA THR A 314 27.52 20.66 -20.30
C THR A 314 28.92 20.08 -19.95
N PRO A 315 29.57 20.39 -18.83
CA PRO A 315 30.86 19.78 -18.46
C PRO A 315 30.81 18.26 -18.32
N ARG A 316 29.75 17.71 -17.70
CA ARG A 316 29.57 16.25 -17.55
C ARG A 316 29.31 15.61 -18.93
N GLN A 317 28.46 16.22 -19.77
CA GLN A 317 28.25 15.73 -21.14
C GLN A 317 29.56 15.71 -21.94
N ASP A 318 30.38 16.77 -21.85
CA ASP A 318 31.66 16.83 -22.54
C ASP A 318 32.66 15.80 -22.07
N SER A 319 32.65 15.46 -20.78
CA SER A 319 33.46 14.39 -20.22
C SER A 319 33.09 13.04 -20.82
N GLU A 320 31.80 12.69 -20.86
CA GLU A 320 31.30 11.45 -21.46
C GLU A 320 31.61 11.38 -22.97
N ILE A 321 31.35 12.47 -23.68
CA ILE A 321 31.65 12.55 -25.12
C ILE A 321 33.15 12.40 -25.41
N LYS A 322 34.04 12.91 -24.53
CA LYS A 322 35.47 12.76 -24.67
C LYS A 322 35.91 11.30 -24.52
N ILE A 323 35.34 10.55 -23.56
CA ILE A 323 35.60 9.12 -23.39
C ILE A 323 35.15 8.37 -24.65
N ILE A 324 33.90 8.59 -25.09
CA ILE A 324 33.34 7.98 -26.30
C ILE A 324 34.22 8.29 -27.52
N SER A 325 34.56 9.56 -27.73
CA SER A 325 35.36 9.99 -28.89
C SER A 325 36.75 9.34 -28.91
N THR A 326 37.38 9.16 -27.77
CA THR A 326 38.66 8.44 -27.65
C THR A 326 38.55 6.98 -28.10
N ILE A 327 37.48 6.30 -27.70
CA ILE A 327 37.23 4.90 -28.08
C ILE A 327 36.91 4.80 -29.57
N LEU A 328 36.09 5.73 -30.11
CA LEU A 328 35.76 5.76 -31.53
C LEU A 328 36.98 6.04 -32.39
N ALA A 329 37.92 6.91 -31.93
CA ALA A 329 39.17 7.13 -32.60
C ALA A 329 40.07 5.87 -32.66
N GLN A 330 40.08 5.05 -31.59
CA GLN A 330 40.78 3.76 -31.57
C GLN A 330 40.12 2.74 -32.50
N ALA A 331 38.76 2.70 -32.51
CA ALA A 331 38.02 1.85 -33.45
C ALA A 331 38.29 2.20 -34.92
N PHE A 332 38.33 3.51 -35.20
CA PHE A 332 38.68 4.02 -36.53
C PHE A 332 40.08 3.61 -37.00
N MET A 333 41.06 3.52 -36.07
CA MET A 333 42.39 3.01 -36.35
C MET A 333 42.46 1.49 -36.32
N SER A 334 41.34 0.77 -36.27
CA SER A 334 41.25 -0.70 -36.15
C SER A 334 42.04 -1.29 -34.98
N ARG A 335 42.10 -0.55 -33.84
CA ARG A 335 42.71 -0.98 -32.57
C ARG A 335 41.73 -1.66 -31.62
N THR A 336 40.51 -1.89 -32.09
CA THR A 336 39.43 -2.58 -31.39
C THR A 336 39.10 -3.89 -32.12
N GLU A 337 38.38 -4.79 -31.48
CA GLU A 337 37.88 -6.01 -32.15
C GLU A 337 36.71 -5.69 -33.07
N THR A 338 36.56 -6.50 -34.13
CA THR A 338 35.43 -6.35 -35.06
C THR A 338 34.22 -7.09 -34.53
N ILE A 339 33.10 -6.40 -34.38
CA ILE A 339 31.82 -7.01 -34.07
C ILE A 339 31.23 -7.60 -35.36
N PRO A 340 30.89 -8.90 -35.41
CA PRO A 340 30.29 -9.52 -36.60
C PRO A 340 28.98 -8.81 -37.00
N ALA A 341 28.81 -8.58 -38.31
CA ALA A 341 27.61 -7.85 -38.82
C ALA A 341 26.29 -8.55 -38.41
N ALA A 342 26.26 -9.87 -38.30
CA ALA A 342 25.11 -10.63 -37.87
C ALA A 342 24.74 -10.35 -36.40
N GLN A 343 25.75 -10.23 -35.52
CA GLN A 343 25.50 -9.86 -34.09
C GLN A 343 25.02 -8.43 -33.97
N LEU A 344 25.56 -7.50 -34.77
CA LEU A 344 25.16 -6.13 -34.78
C LEU A 344 23.70 -5.97 -35.26
N ALA A 345 23.31 -6.68 -36.32
CA ALA A 345 21.96 -6.70 -36.85
C ALA A 345 20.96 -7.30 -35.84
N ALA A 346 21.31 -8.39 -35.16
CA ALA A 346 20.52 -9.00 -34.12
C ALA A 346 20.34 -8.05 -32.93
N MET A 347 21.40 -7.37 -32.52
CA MET A 347 21.36 -6.39 -31.43
C MET A 347 20.49 -5.16 -31.79
N THR A 348 20.62 -4.61 -32.99
CA THR A 348 19.79 -3.51 -33.47
C THR A 348 18.30 -3.88 -33.41
N LYS A 349 17.97 -5.09 -33.84
CA LYS A 349 16.61 -5.64 -33.76
C LYS A 349 16.14 -5.76 -32.31
N ASN A 350 16.98 -6.31 -31.43
CA ASN A 350 16.66 -6.47 -30.01
C ASN A 350 16.51 -5.11 -29.30
N LEU A 351 17.34 -4.13 -29.64
CA LEU A 351 17.21 -2.76 -29.11
C LEU A 351 15.92 -2.08 -29.60
N ALA A 352 15.48 -2.32 -30.82
CA ALA A 352 14.23 -1.77 -31.35
C ALA A 352 13.00 -2.31 -30.59
N CYS A 353 13.05 -3.58 -30.13
CA CYS A 353 11.99 -4.26 -29.38
C CYS A 353 12.41 -4.50 -27.92
N LEU A 354 13.18 -3.61 -27.32
CA LEU A 354 13.78 -3.82 -25.99
C LEU A 354 12.72 -4.02 -24.91
N GLU A 355 11.56 -3.37 -25.04
CA GLU A 355 10.44 -3.48 -24.12
C GLU A 355 9.80 -4.88 -24.08
N ASP A 356 9.86 -5.64 -25.15
CA ASP A 356 9.31 -7.00 -25.22
C ASP A 356 10.09 -7.99 -24.35
N PHE A 357 11.31 -7.63 -23.97
CA PHE A 357 12.24 -8.46 -23.19
C PHE A 357 12.37 -8.01 -21.74
N LEU A 358 11.71 -6.91 -21.34
CA LEU A 358 11.79 -6.41 -19.95
C LEU A 358 11.14 -7.42 -18.99
N PRO A 359 11.84 -7.84 -17.93
CA PRO A 359 11.28 -8.77 -16.96
C PRO A 359 10.15 -8.08 -16.19
N GLN A 360 9.02 -8.76 -16.06
CA GLN A 360 7.94 -8.36 -15.15
C GLN A 360 8.26 -8.93 -13.77
N GLY A 361 8.79 -8.14 -12.85
CA GLY A 361 9.12 -8.60 -11.51
C GLY A 361 9.73 -7.54 -10.61
N ASP A 362 9.89 -7.90 -9.36
CA ASP A 362 10.51 -7.09 -8.33
C ASP A 362 11.97 -6.77 -8.72
N THR A 363 12.29 -5.50 -8.81
CA THR A 363 13.61 -4.99 -9.18
C THR A 363 14.53 -4.75 -7.98
N GLY A 364 14.07 -5.06 -6.75
CA GLY A 364 14.79 -4.81 -5.51
C GLY A 364 14.66 -3.38 -4.99
N ASP A 365 15.58 -2.97 -4.11
CA ASP A 365 15.61 -1.60 -3.59
C ASP A 365 15.92 -0.61 -4.72
N LEU A 366 15.11 0.45 -4.82
CA LEU A 366 15.26 1.52 -5.81
C LEU A 366 16.17 2.61 -5.26
N ASP A 367 17.05 3.17 -6.10
CA ASP A 367 17.86 4.33 -5.74
C ASP A 367 17.02 5.61 -5.86
N LEU A 368 16.26 5.90 -4.78
CA LEU A 368 15.44 7.10 -4.68
C LEU A 368 16.20 8.18 -3.97
N ASP A 369 16.35 9.32 -4.62
CA ASP A 369 16.86 10.54 -4.00
C ASP A 369 15.95 11.74 -4.30
N GLN A 370 16.12 12.80 -3.56
CA GLN A 370 15.34 14.03 -3.73
C GLN A 370 15.65 14.70 -5.07
N GLU A 371 16.87 14.56 -5.57
CA GLU A 371 17.33 15.14 -6.85
C GLU A 371 16.62 14.48 -8.04
N SER A 372 16.40 13.16 -7.98
CA SER A 372 15.60 12.42 -8.98
C SER A 372 14.14 12.89 -9.02
N ILE A 373 13.55 13.20 -7.88
CA ILE A 373 12.18 13.71 -7.77
C ILE A 373 12.10 15.11 -8.39
N GLU A 374 12.99 16.02 -8.03
CA GLU A 374 13.03 17.39 -8.59
C GLU A 374 13.27 17.41 -10.09
N MET A 375 14.15 16.51 -10.59
CA MET A 375 14.46 16.38 -12.02
C MET A 375 13.25 15.95 -12.86
N ILE A 376 12.46 15.02 -12.38
CA ILE A 376 11.29 14.51 -13.12
C ILE A 376 10.16 15.52 -13.10
N THR A 377 10.01 16.27 -12.03
CA THR A 377 8.83 17.09 -11.74
C THR A 377 8.99 18.54 -12.12
N GLY A 378 10.19 19.07 -11.99
CA GLY A 378 10.42 20.51 -12.05
C GLY A 378 9.68 21.30 -10.97
N MET A 379 9.14 20.61 -9.93
CA MET A 379 8.43 21.23 -8.82
C MET A 379 9.31 21.25 -7.57
N ASP A 380 9.05 22.23 -6.70
CA ASP A 380 9.70 22.33 -5.39
C ASP A 380 9.23 21.17 -4.48
N ALA A 381 10.12 20.21 -4.25
CA ALA A 381 9.91 19.05 -3.40
C ALA A 381 10.17 19.34 -1.89
N SER A 382 10.20 20.63 -1.49
CA SER A 382 10.55 21.05 -0.13
C SER A 382 9.64 20.48 0.97
N ASN A 383 8.43 20.05 0.62
CA ASN A 383 7.47 19.46 1.55
C ASN A 383 7.59 17.92 1.65
N ILE A 384 8.49 17.30 0.86
CA ILE A 384 8.66 15.85 0.81
C ILE A 384 9.98 15.48 1.45
N VAL A 385 9.94 14.63 2.45
CA VAL A 385 11.13 14.02 3.05
C VAL A 385 11.26 12.60 2.51
N VAL A 386 12.28 12.36 1.68
CA VAL A 386 12.61 11.02 1.19
C VAL A 386 13.52 10.34 2.22
N ILE A 387 13.03 9.24 2.81
CA ILE A 387 13.82 8.49 3.81
C ILE A 387 14.51 7.33 3.10
N THR A 388 15.75 7.55 2.69
CA THR A 388 16.60 6.57 2.00
C THR A 388 17.52 5.81 2.95
N HIS A 389 17.84 6.37 4.10
CA HIS A 389 18.86 5.86 5.02
C HIS A 389 18.29 5.72 6.43
N GLY A 390 18.95 4.92 7.28
CA GLY A 390 18.59 4.72 8.69
C GLY A 390 17.88 3.38 8.94
N GLY A 391 17.79 3.02 10.22
CA GLY A 391 17.27 1.74 10.67
C GLY A 391 18.29 0.58 10.62
N ALA A 392 17.98 -0.51 11.30
CA ALA A 392 18.78 -1.73 11.30
C ALA A 392 18.38 -2.65 10.12
N THR A 393 19.22 -3.64 9.80
CA THR A 393 18.86 -4.67 8.82
C THR A 393 17.60 -5.40 9.28
N ALA A 394 16.53 -5.31 8.50
CA ALA A 394 15.23 -5.86 8.86
C ALA A 394 15.20 -7.39 8.76
N SER A 395 14.57 -8.04 9.74
CA SER A 395 14.25 -9.47 9.67
C SER A 395 13.12 -9.73 8.66
N ASP A 396 13.01 -10.99 8.20
CA ASP A 396 11.95 -11.38 7.27
C ASP A 396 10.54 -11.18 7.86
N ALA A 397 10.39 -11.35 9.17
CA ALA A 397 9.14 -11.06 9.87
C ALA A 397 8.76 -9.57 9.80
N MET A 398 9.73 -8.66 9.94
CA MET A 398 9.50 -7.22 9.82
C MET A 398 9.21 -6.81 8.37
N ARG A 399 9.83 -7.46 7.39
CA ARG A 399 9.50 -7.26 5.96
C ARG A 399 8.08 -7.73 5.64
N ALA A 400 7.68 -8.90 6.13
CA ALA A 400 6.31 -9.38 6.00
C ALA A 400 5.31 -8.41 6.62
N TRP A 401 5.59 -7.91 7.83
CA TRP A 401 4.75 -6.93 8.49
C TRP A 401 4.67 -5.60 7.74
N ALA A 402 5.79 -5.08 7.24
CA ALA A 402 5.80 -3.87 6.41
C ALA A 402 4.92 -4.03 5.15
N ASN A 403 4.90 -5.22 4.55
CA ASN A 403 4.04 -5.53 3.41
C ASN A 403 2.55 -5.62 3.77
N GLU A 404 2.21 -5.90 5.02
CA GLU A 404 0.83 -6.02 5.51
C GLU A 404 0.25 -4.72 6.08
N LEU A 405 1.04 -3.64 6.15
CA LEU A 405 0.55 -2.34 6.61
C LEU A 405 -0.63 -1.86 5.77
N GLN A 406 -1.65 -1.35 6.43
CA GLN A 406 -2.90 -0.95 5.78
C GLN A 406 -2.98 0.56 5.58
N LEU A 407 -3.50 0.99 4.43
CA LEU A 407 -3.75 2.40 4.12
C LEU A 407 -4.62 3.05 5.20
N GLY A 408 -4.35 4.28 5.58
CA GLY A 408 -5.07 5.02 6.61
C GLY A 408 -4.71 4.65 8.05
N SER A 409 -3.78 3.70 8.27
CA SER A 409 -3.28 3.41 9.61
C SER A 409 -2.32 4.51 10.08
N TRP A 410 -2.39 4.82 11.37
CA TRP A 410 -1.58 5.86 11.99
C TRP A 410 -0.36 5.27 12.67
N PHE A 411 0.77 6.00 12.57
CA PHE A 411 2.06 5.64 13.15
C PHE A 411 2.69 6.86 13.81
N ARG A 412 3.55 6.59 14.77
CA ARG A 412 4.52 7.54 15.27
C ARG A 412 5.85 7.28 14.58
N LEU A 413 6.28 8.20 13.75
CA LEU A 413 7.56 8.18 13.05
C LEU A 413 8.55 9.06 13.81
N ASP A 414 9.71 8.53 14.16
CA ASP A 414 10.85 9.30 14.64
C ASP A 414 11.93 9.33 13.55
N HIS A 415 12.06 10.46 12.89
CA HIS A 415 13.08 10.68 11.88
C HIS A 415 13.97 11.88 12.29
N ASN A 416 15.29 11.67 12.39
CA ASN A 416 16.26 12.68 12.81
C ASN A 416 15.93 13.32 14.18
N ASN A 417 15.50 12.52 15.16
CA ASN A 417 15.04 12.96 16.49
C ASN A 417 13.87 13.96 16.44
N ARG A 418 13.03 13.88 15.41
CA ARG A 418 11.81 14.67 15.29
C ARG A 418 10.63 13.70 15.20
N PRO A 419 9.94 13.44 16.32
CA PRO A 419 8.78 12.58 16.31
C PRO A 419 7.62 13.28 15.61
N ALA A 420 6.99 12.58 14.67
CA ALA A 420 5.79 13.04 13.97
C ALA A 420 4.72 11.95 13.99
N GLN A 421 3.45 12.35 14.07
CA GLN A 421 2.34 11.45 13.84
C GLN A 421 2.00 11.43 12.35
N VAL A 422 2.07 10.26 11.75
CA VAL A 422 1.93 10.07 10.31
C VAL A 422 0.88 9.01 9.98
N GLN A 423 0.17 9.22 8.90
CA GLN A 423 -0.81 8.27 8.38
C GLN A 423 -0.30 7.68 7.06
N LEU A 424 -0.41 6.37 6.86
CA LEU A 424 -0.09 5.74 5.58
C LEU A 424 -1.18 6.11 4.56
N ALA A 425 -0.87 7.06 3.67
CA ALA A 425 -1.81 7.61 2.71
C ALA A 425 -1.84 6.85 1.39
N TRP A 426 -0.68 6.31 0.96
CA TRP A 426 -0.59 5.61 -0.31
C TRP A 426 0.52 4.55 -0.29
N ARG A 427 0.33 3.53 -1.14
CA ARG A 427 1.31 2.49 -1.44
C ARG A 427 1.31 2.25 -2.94
N SER A 428 2.49 2.05 -3.53
CA SER A 428 2.61 1.72 -4.94
C SER A 428 2.03 0.34 -5.27
N ASP A 429 1.62 0.14 -6.53
CA ASP A 429 1.07 -1.13 -7.02
C ASP A 429 2.08 -2.28 -6.89
N GLY A 430 3.37 -1.98 -7.07
CA GLY A 430 4.48 -2.90 -6.82
C GLY A 430 4.76 -3.16 -5.33
N GLY A 431 4.13 -2.41 -4.42
CA GLY A 431 4.32 -2.53 -2.99
C GLY A 431 5.69 -2.05 -2.48
N GLN A 432 6.50 -1.44 -3.33
CA GLN A 432 7.87 -1.03 -3.00
C GLN A 432 7.95 0.32 -2.30
N LEU A 433 7.03 1.23 -2.61
CA LEU A 433 6.99 2.58 -2.07
C LEU A 433 5.73 2.83 -1.25
N CYS A 434 5.89 3.60 -0.18
CA CYS A 434 4.82 4.05 0.68
C CYS A 434 4.95 5.54 0.96
N LEU A 435 3.82 6.24 0.90
CA LEU A 435 3.70 7.66 1.22
C LEU A 435 2.96 7.82 2.54
N PHE A 436 3.59 8.48 3.48
CA PHE A 436 2.99 8.88 4.76
C PHE A 436 2.74 10.38 4.77
N ILE A 437 1.63 10.78 5.38
CA ILE A 437 1.23 12.17 5.53
C ILE A 437 1.03 12.51 7.01
N THR A 438 1.44 13.70 7.41
CA THR A 438 1.09 14.28 8.72
C THR A 438 -0.20 15.10 8.64
N VAL A 439 -0.81 15.39 9.77
CA VAL A 439 -1.97 16.31 9.86
C VAL A 439 -1.66 17.70 9.29
N GLN A 440 -0.38 18.12 9.32
CA GLN A 440 0.10 19.41 8.79
C GLN A 440 0.50 19.36 7.31
N GLN A 441 0.13 18.28 6.59
CA GLN A 441 0.47 18.09 5.17
C GLN A 441 1.99 18.05 4.87
N HIS A 442 2.79 17.49 5.77
CA HIS A 442 4.15 17.08 5.46
C HIS A 442 4.16 15.63 4.99
N TYR A 443 4.95 15.34 3.99
CA TYR A 443 4.99 14.04 3.34
C TYR A 443 6.30 13.33 3.60
N TYR A 444 6.23 12.03 3.89
CA TYR A 444 7.38 11.15 4.03
C TYR A 444 7.26 10.01 3.04
N LEU A 445 8.21 9.93 2.11
CA LEU A 445 8.32 8.84 1.15
C LEU A 445 9.33 7.82 1.65
N MET A 446 8.93 6.56 1.76
CA MET A 446 9.76 5.47 2.25
C MET A 446 9.61 4.22 1.38
N GLN A 447 10.72 3.50 1.17
CA GLN A 447 10.67 2.15 0.62
C GLN A 447 10.17 1.15 1.66
N THR A 448 9.50 0.08 1.23
CA THR A 448 8.98 -0.96 2.13
C THR A 448 10.11 -1.66 2.91
N SER A 449 11.28 -1.87 2.30
CA SER A 449 12.47 -2.35 2.99
C SER A 449 12.92 -1.42 4.13
N ARG A 450 12.80 -0.12 3.90
CA ARG A 450 13.13 0.92 4.88
C ARG A 450 12.11 1.00 6.00
N ILE A 451 10.82 0.85 5.67
CA ILE A 451 9.74 0.74 6.66
C ILE A 451 10.01 -0.44 7.60
N ALA A 452 10.36 -1.60 7.06
CA ALA A 452 10.71 -2.78 7.86
C ALA A 452 11.88 -2.51 8.82
N ALA A 453 12.91 -1.79 8.36
CA ALA A 453 14.06 -1.40 9.18
C ALA A 453 13.66 -0.42 10.30
N TYR A 454 12.79 0.54 10.03
CA TYR A 454 12.26 1.49 11.01
C TYR A 454 11.34 0.83 12.03
N LEU A 455 10.50 -0.12 11.61
CA LEU A 455 9.67 -0.94 12.50
C LEU A 455 10.56 -1.74 13.46
N GLN A 456 11.61 -2.38 12.96
CA GLN A 456 12.54 -3.17 13.77
C GLN A 456 13.33 -2.30 14.75
N ALA A 457 13.72 -1.09 14.35
CA ALA A 457 14.43 -0.14 15.19
C ALA A 457 13.53 0.60 16.19
N GLY A 458 12.21 0.42 16.12
CA GLY A 458 11.25 1.17 16.94
C GLY A 458 11.13 2.65 16.57
N LEU A 459 11.61 3.04 15.38
CA LEU A 459 11.53 4.41 14.84
C LEU A 459 10.20 4.67 14.13
N LEU A 460 9.52 3.62 13.67
CA LEU A 460 8.15 3.66 13.18
C LEU A 460 7.33 2.72 14.08
N VAL A 461 6.41 3.26 14.84
CA VAL A 461 5.60 2.49 15.80
C VAL A 461 4.12 2.74 15.48
N PRO A 462 3.28 1.69 15.35
CA PRO A 462 1.85 1.89 15.23
C PRO A 462 1.32 2.76 16.36
N ALA A 463 0.44 3.70 16.05
CA ALA A 463 -0.20 4.56 17.06
C ALA A 463 -1.05 3.74 18.04
N GLU A 464 -1.49 2.55 17.60
CA GLU A 464 -2.22 1.60 18.41
C GLU A 464 -1.42 0.31 18.57
N GLY A 465 -1.16 -0.09 19.82
CA GLY A 465 -0.50 -1.36 20.14
C GLY A 465 -1.37 -2.58 19.92
N GLU A 466 -2.71 -2.41 19.96
CA GLU A 466 -3.71 -3.48 19.79
C GLU A 466 -4.95 -2.94 19.08
N SER A 467 -5.58 -3.78 18.26
CA SER A 467 -6.82 -3.41 17.59
C SER A 467 -7.97 -3.15 18.58
N LEU A 468 -8.89 -2.29 18.18
CA LEU A 468 -10.02 -1.86 19.02
C LEU A 468 -10.84 -3.03 19.57
N THR A 469 -11.13 -4.04 18.71
CA THR A 469 -11.91 -5.21 19.11
C THR A 469 -11.14 -6.14 20.05
N VAL A 470 -9.81 -6.27 19.90
CA VAL A 470 -8.98 -7.09 20.80
C VAL A 470 -8.94 -6.47 22.19
N ARG A 471 -8.67 -5.16 22.28
CA ARG A 471 -8.65 -4.41 23.53
C ARG A 471 -10.01 -4.44 24.22
N ALA A 472 -11.08 -4.20 23.44
CA ALA A 472 -12.44 -4.23 23.98
C ALA A 472 -12.88 -5.62 24.45
N THR A 473 -12.49 -6.69 23.73
CA THR A 473 -12.77 -8.08 24.13
C THR A 473 -11.99 -8.45 25.39
N ARG A 474 -10.71 -8.07 25.49
CA ARG A 474 -9.91 -8.28 26.70
C ARG A 474 -10.55 -7.60 27.91
N ALA A 475 -10.89 -6.32 27.80
CA ALA A 475 -11.57 -5.58 28.87
C ALA A 475 -12.93 -6.20 29.24
N ALA A 476 -13.64 -6.81 28.29
CA ALA A 476 -14.88 -7.53 28.56
C ALA A 476 -14.61 -8.80 29.39
N LEU A 477 -13.61 -9.59 29.00
CA LEU A 477 -13.24 -10.82 29.72
C LEU A 477 -12.72 -10.51 31.13
N GLU A 478 -11.89 -9.50 31.32
CA GLU A 478 -11.44 -9.06 32.66
C GLU A 478 -12.61 -8.67 33.57
N LYS A 479 -13.63 -7.99 33.02
CA LYS A 479 -14.85 -7.65 33.78
C LYS A 479 -15.70 -8.86 34.12
N LEU A 480 -15.71 -9.90 33.28
CA LEU A 480 -16.38 -11.16 33.53
C LEU A 480 -15.65 -12.02 34.57
N ASP A 481 -14.33 -12.06 34.50
CA ASP A 481 -13.49 -12.77 35.50
C ASP A 481 -13.63 -12.13 36.88
N ALA A 482 -13.76 -10.81 36.94
CA ALA A 482 -13.99 -10.09 38.19
C ALA A 482 -15.42 -10.29 38.75
N ASN A 483 -16.41 -10.62 37.93
CA ASN A 483 -17.82 -10.79 38.28
C ASN A 483 -18.47 -11.94 37.52
N PRO A 484 -18.14 -13.21 37.79
CA PRO A 484 -18.66 -14.36 37.05
C PRO A 484 -20.17 -14.58 37.19
N GLU A 485 -20.79 -14.02 38.24
CA GLU A 485 -22.26 -14.06 38.45
C GLU A 485 -23.03 -13.40 37.30
N ARG A 486 -22.41 -12.48 36.56
CA ARG A 486 -23.00 -11.85 35.36
C ARG A 486 -23.33 -12.83 34.26
N LEU A 487 -22.65 -13.98 34.18
CA LEU A 487 -22.95 -15.03 33.19
C LEU A 487 -24.22 -15.82 33.56
N LEU A 488 -24.57 -15.88 34.84
CA LEU A 488 -25.67 -16.69 35.38
C LEU A 488 -26.96 -15.89 35.59
N SER A 489 -26.87 -14.58 35.79
CA SER A 489 -28.01 -13.68 35.90
C SER A 489 -28.49 -13.24 34.49
#